data_5d666af2974a2fd75dbaa220950eeb3f
#
_entry.id   5d666af2974a2fd75dbaa220950eeb3f
#
_cell.length_a   1.000
_cell.length_b   1.000
_cell.length_c   1.000
_cell.angle_alpha   90.00
_cell.angle_beta   90.00
_cell.angle_gamma   90.00
#
_symmetry.space_group_name_H-M   'P 1'
#
loop_
_entity.id
_entity.type
_entity.pdbx_description
1 polymer ?
#
loop_
_entity_poly.entity_id
_entity_poly.type
_entity_poly.pdbx_seq_one_letter_code
_entity_poly.pdbx_strand_id
1 'polypeptide(L)'
;LLSISLGSTETTLLKLSSAYSSFVNGGKLVTPILIDRIQDSEGNTILNTDNRVCNKCDEISHLGNQYPNIIDNFEQIFSPETAYQMTSILEGVVQRGTGKGLRDLNLDLAGKTGTTNKNTDTWFIGFTSKLLVGVYVGHDNPKSLGKRETGAKTAMPIFKNFIKNSTKKKDARPFKVANDVVMMVVDSETGEKASFGTKKTIIEVFKKKDINKEDLIKSKINNRLKNNNVLRFY
;
A
#
# COMPACT_ATOMS: atom_id res chain seq x y z
N LEU A 1 -8.25 -24.32 -6.85
CA LEU A 1 -7.13 -24.60 -7.76
C LEU A 1 -5.92 -23.77 -7.35
N LEU A 2 -4.73 -24.36 -7.26
CA LEU A 2 -3.48 -23.68 -6.90
C LEU A 2 -3.13 -22.53 -7.87
N SER A 3 -3.61 -22.61 -9.11
CA SER A 3 -3.43 -21.56 -10.12
C SER A 3 -4.04 -20.22 -9.75
N ILE A 4 -4.99 -20.16 -8.82
CA ILE A 4 -5.56 -18.90 -8.29
C ILE A 4 -4.46 -18.02 -7.67
N SER A 5 -3.50 -18.62 -6.98
CA SER A 5 -2.37 -17.88 -6.39
C SER A 5 -1.47 -17.19 -7.42
N LEU A 6 -1.56 -17.61 -8.67
CA LEU A 6 -0.86 -17.01 -9.81
C LEU A 6 -1.74 -16.06 -10.64
N GLY A 7 -2.94 -15.75 -10.15
CA GLY A 7 -3.85 -14.80 -10.80
C GLY A 7 -4.63 -15.36 -11.98
N SER A 8 -4.97 -16.65 -11.97
CA SER A 8 -5.77 -17.29 -13.03
C SER A 8 -7.28 -17.04 -12.92
N THR A 9 -7.73 -16.29 -11.90
CA THR A 9 -9.15 -16.01 -11.68
C THR A 9 -9.54 -14.70 -12.34
N GLU A 10 -10.71 -14.67 -12.97
CA GLU A 10 -11.30 -13.47 -13.51
C GLU A 10 -11.74 -12.53 -12.37
N THR A 11 -11.50 -11.23 -12.56
CA THR A 11 -11.89 -10.19 -11.60
C THR A 11 -12.11 -8.86 -12.32
N THR A 12 -12.74 -7.92 -11.63
CA THR A 12 -12.87 -6.55 -12.15
C THR A 12 -11.78 -5.65 -11.60
N LEU A 13 -11.46 -4.57 -12.32
CA LEU A 13 -10.50 -3.56 -11.87
C LEU A 13 -10.89 -2.99 -10.50
N LEU A 14 -12.18 -2.74 -10.27
CA LEU A 14 -12.70 -2.21 -9.01
C LEU A 14 -12.49 -3.18 -7.85
N LYS A 15 -12.83 -4.46 -8.02
CA LYS A 15 -12.64 -5.49 -6.98
C LYS A 15 -11.16 -5.67 -6.62
N LEU A 16 -10.29 -5.72 -7.64
CA LEU A 16 -8.86 -5.86 -7.41
C LEU A 16 -8.28 -4.61 -6.71
N SER A 17 -8.69 -3.41 -7.12
CA SER A 17 -8.28 -2.17 -6.47
C SER A 17 -8.76 -2.11 -5.01
N SER A 18 -9.99 -2.53 -4.73
CA SER A 18 -10.52 -2.63 -3.36
C SER A 18 -9.69 -3.61 -2.51
N ALA A 19 -9.34 -4.78 -3.04
CA ALA A 19 -8.51 -5.75 -2.34
C ALA A 19 -7.11 -5.19 -2.00
N TYR A 20 -6.47 -4.49 -2.95
CA TYR A 20 -5.17 -3.85 -2.71
C TYR A 20 -5.24 -2.70 -1.71
N SER A 21 -6.35 -1.97 -1.66
CA SER A 21 -6.54 -0.88 -0.70
C SER A 21 -6.52 -1.37 0.74
N SER A 22 -6.90 -2.62 0.99
CA SER A 22 -6.83 -3.22 2.33
C SER A 22 -5.40 -3.31 2.86
N PHE A 23 -4.39 -3.45 2.00
CA PHE A 23 -3.00 -3.46 2.45
C PHE A 23 -2.56 -2.10 2.98
N VAL A 24 -2.85 -1.02 2.26
CA VAL A 24 -2.46 0.34 2.68
C VAL A 24 -3.35 0.88 3.80
N ASN A 25 -4.56 0.35 3.95
CA ASN A 25 -5.54 0.74 4.98
C ASN A 25 -5.39 -0.07 6.29
N GLY A 26 -4.23 -0.69 6.54
CA GLY A 26 -3.96 -1.42 7.77
C GLY A 26 -4.74 -2.73 7.92
N GLY A 27 -5.11 -3.36 6.81
CA GLY A 27 -5.80 -4.66 6.78
C GLY A 27 -7.31 -4.61 6.87
N LYS A 28 -7.92 -3.43 6.77
CA LYS A 28 -9.36 -3.24 6.80
C LYS A 28 -9.97 -3.39 5.41
N LEU A 29 -11.11 -4.07 5.33
CA LEU A 29 -11.87 -4.21 4.08
C LEU A 29 -12.38 -2.83 3.63
N VAL A 30 -12.15 -2.51 2.37
CA VAL A 30 -12.66 -1.28 1.76
C VAL A 30 -13.75 -1.62 0.77
N THR A 31 -14.96 -1.18 1.07
CA THR A 31 -16.09 -1.23 0.14
C THR A 31 -16.12 0.10 -0.63
N PRO A 32 -15.96 0.07 -1.96
CA PRO A 32 -16.01 1.29 -2.75
C PRO A 32 -17.36 1.99 -2.63
N ILE A 33 -17.35 3.28 -2.33
CA ILE A 33 -18.54 4.14 -2.24
C ILE A 33 -18.52 5.10 -3.43
N LEU A 34 -19.59 5.09 -4.21
CA LEU A 34 -19.76 6.03 -5.32
C LEU A 34 -20.56 7.26 -4.90
N ILE A 35 -21.58 7.06 -4.06
CA ILE A 35 -22.45 8.11 -3.55
C ILE A 35 -22.29 8.16 -2.03
N ASP A 36 -21.70 9.24 -1.54
CA ASP A 36 -21.49 9.45 -0.11
C ASP A 36 -22.76 9.92 0.59
N ARG A 37 -23.46 10.91 0.01
CA ARG A 37 -24.65 11.51 0.57
C ARG A 37 -25.64 11.95 -0.49
N ILE A 38 -26.93 11.83 -0.20
CA ILE A 38 -28.01 12.43 -0.97
C ILE A 38 -28.83 13.33 -0.03
N GLN A 39 -29.11 14.56 -0.46
CA GLN A 39 -29.95 15.50 0.27
C GLN A 39 -31.09 16.00 -0.65
N ASP A 40 -32.24 16.30 -0.05
CA ASP A 40 -33.34 16.96 -0.75
C ASP A 40 -33.07 18.47 -0.94
N SER A 41 -34.01 19.18 -1.58
CA SER A 41 -33.95 20.63 -1.82
C SER A 41 -34.01 21.46 -0.51
N GLU A 42 -34.42 20.87 0.58
CA GLU A 42 -34.55 21.51 1.90
C GLU A 42 -33.31 21.25 2.77
N GLY A 43 -32.36 20.41 2.29
CA GLY A 43 -31.13 20.06 2.99
C GLY A 43 -31.26 18.86 3.91
N ASN A 44 -32.39 18.16 3.93
CA ASN A 44 -32.55 16.93 4.71
C ASN A 44 -31.78 15.79 4.07
N THR A 45 -31.06 15.03 4.86
CA THR A 45 -30.29 13.90 4.36
C THR A 45 -31.19 12.68 4.12
N ILE A 46 -31.34 12.27 2.85
CA ILE A 46 -32.10 11.10 2.42
C ILE A 46 -31.23 9.85 2.50
N LEU A 47 -29.96 9.93 2.12
CA LEU A 47 -28.98 8.86 2.17
C LEU A 47 -27.68 9.37 2.79
N ASN A 48 -27.15 8.63 3.75
CA ASN A 48 -25.80 8.81 4.27
C ASN A 48 -25.11 7.45 4.28
N THR A 49 -24.02 7.31 3.53
CA THR A 49 -23.23 6.08 3.44
C THR A 49 -22.14 6.03 4.50
N ASP A 50 -21.78 7.17 5.10
CA ASP A 50 -20.82 7.24 6.20
C ASP A 50 -21.44 6.73 7.49
N ASN A 51 -21.05 5.51 7.88
CA ASN A 51 -21.53 4.82 9.10
C ASN A 51 -20.59 5.00 10.30
N ARG A 52 -19.58 5.87 10.19
CA ARG A 52 -18.66 6.12 11.31
C ARG A 52 -19.38 6.83 12.44
N VAL A 53 -19.08 6.39 13.65
CA VAL A 53 -19.66 6.98 14.86
C VAL A 53 -18.65 7.93 15.47
N CYS A 54 -19.09 9.15 15.74
CA CYS A 54 -18.30 10.12 16.46
C CYS A 54 -18.71 10.12 17.94
N ASN A 55 -17.81 9.64 18.82
CA ASN A 55 -18.04 9.69 20.24
C ASN A 55 -17.69 11.09 20.78
N LYS A 56 -18.63 11.72 21.48
CA LYS A 56 -18.50 13.03 22.13
C LYS A 56 -18.18 14.19 21.18
N CYS A 57 -18.62 14.13 19.91
CA CYS A 57 -18.40 15.24 18.98
C CYS A 57 -19.13 16.53 19.41
N ASP A 58 -20.27 16.41 20.05
CA ASP A 58 -21.06 17.54 20.55
C ASP A 58 -20.42 18.21 21.76
N GLU A 59 -19.61 17.49 22.52
CA GLU A 59 -18.90 17.99 23.72
C GLU A 59 -17.60 18.71 23.39
N ILE A 60 -17.04 18.55 22.19
CA ILE A 60 -15.70 19.03 21.80
C ILE A 60 -15.65 20.56 21.68
N SER A 61 -16.77 21.22 21.42
CA SER A 61 -16.83 22.69 21.31
C SER A 61 -16.41 23.43 22.60
N HIS A 62 -16.36 22.72 23.73
CA HIS A 62 -16.08 23.32 25.04
C HIS A 62 -14.73 22.88 25.68
N LEU A 63 -14.06 21.88 25.09
CA LEU A 63 -12.91 21.20 25.72
C LEU A 63 -11.59 21.44 24.99
N GLY A 64 -11.32 22.60 24.44
CA GLY A 64 -10.07 23.01 23.79
C GLY A 64 -9.02 21.89 23.61
N ASN A 65 -8.55 21.64 22.39
CA ASN A 65 -7.49 20.68 22.00
C ASN A 65 -7.80 19.17 22.05
N GLN A 66 -9.02 18.72 22.27
CA GLN A 66 -9.36 17.30 22.07
C GLN A 66 -9.88 17.08 20.65
N TYR A 67 -9.23 16.15 19.92
CA TYR A 67 -9.70 15.72 18.60
C TYR A 67 -10.91 14.80 18.72
N PRO A 68 -11.89 14.86 17.79
CA PRO A 68 -13.02 13.96 17.79
C PRO A 68 -12.56 12.49 17.67
N ASN A 69 -13.11 11.63 18.51
CA ASN A 69 -12.86 10.20 18.45
C ASN A 69 -13.85 9.54 17.46
N ILE A 70 -13.41 9.39 16.23
CA ILE A 70 -14.20 8.77 15.16
C ILE A 70 -13.91 7.27 15.17
N ILE A 71 -14.93 6.47 15.43
CA ILE A 71 -14.86 5.00 15.38
C ILE A 71 -15.33 4.58 14.00
N ASP A 72 -14.46 3.88 13.27
CA ASP A 72 -14.82 3.25 12.01
C ASP A 72 -15.40 1.85 12.24
N ASN A 73 -16.31 1.43 11.34
CA ASN A 73 -16.96 0.12 11.35
C ASN A 73 -16.39 -0.81 10.28
N PHE A 74 -15.16 -0.57 9.82
CA PHE A 74 -14.54 -1.43 8.81
C PHE A 74 -14.17 -2.80 9.38
N GLU A 75 -14.49 -3.84 8.61
CA GLU A 75 -14.09 -5.20 8.93
C GLU A 75 -12.57 -5.37 8.80
N GLN A 76 -11.92 -5.92 9.84
CA GLN A 76 -10.50 -6.24 9.83
C GLN A 76 -10.29 -7.61 9.19
N ILE A 77 -9.79 -7.66 7.94
CA ILE A 77 -9.56 -8.92 7.18
C ILE A 77 -8.12 -9.40 7.26
N PHE A 78 -7.16 -8.51 7.50
CA PHE A 78 -5.75 -8.85 7.76
C PHE A 78 -5.30 -8.17 9.05
N SER A 79 -4.36 -8.78 9.77
CA SER A 79 -3.73 -8.03 10.86
C SER A 79 -2.93 -6.84 10.31
N PRO A 80 -2.83 -5.72 11.04
CA PRO A 80 -2.08 -4.55 10.59
C PRO A 80 -0.62 -4.86 10.20
N GLU A 81 0.01 -5.81 10.92
CA GLU A 81 1.37 -6.25 10.63
C GLU A 81 1.45 -6.96 9.27
N THR A 82 0.47 -7.85 8.97
CA THR A 82 0.40 -8.55 7.68
C THR A 82 0.18 -7.55 6.55
N ALA A 83 -0.73 -6.59 6.73
CA ALA A 83 -1.01 -5.55 5.75
C ALA A 83 0.22 -4.69 5.47
N TYR A 84 0.97 -4.32 6.52
CA TYR A 84 2.20 -3.54 6.36
C TYR A 84 3.33 -4.37 5.71
N GLN A 85 3.48 -5.66 6.05
CA GLN A 85 4.42 -6.55 5.34
C GLN A 85 4.13 -6.60 3.84
N MET A 86 2.85 -6.76 3.46
CA MET A 86 2.45 -6.74 2.04
C MET A 86 2.75 -5.39 1.38
N THR A 87 2.48 -4.28 2.07
CA THR A 87 2.82 -2.94 1.57
C THR A 87 4.32 -2.80 1.33
N SER A 88 5.16 -3.25 2.26
CA SER A 88 6.63 -3.24 2.13
C SER A 88 7.13 -4.10 0.95
N ILE A 89 6.55 -5.30 0.76
CA ILE A 89 6.86 -6.16 -0.38
C ILE A 89 6.48 -5.46 -1.70
N LEU A 90 5.32 -4.82 -1.76
CA LEU A 90 4.84 -4.09 -2.93
C LEU A 90 5.65 -2.80 -3.19
N GLU A 91 6.17 -2.16 -2.15
CA GLU A 91 7.14 -1.07 -2.25
C GLU A 91 8.46 -1.58 -2.85
N GLY A 92 8.90 -2.77 -2.46
CA GLY A 92 10.05 -3.47 -3.06
C GLY A 92 9.91 -3.68 -4.58
N VAL A 93 8.69 -3.85 -5.11
CA VAL A 93 8.47 -3.93 -6.56
C VAL A 93 8.86 -2.62 -7.26
N VAL A 94 8.60 -1.47 -6.63
CA VAL A 94 9.01 -0.15 -7.15
C VAL A 94 10.50 0.08 -6.95
N GLN A 95 11.03 -0.30 -5.80
CA GLN A 95 12.43 -0.03 -5.46
C GLN A 95 13.43 -0.93 -6.23
N ARG A 96 13.11 -2.22 -6.37
CA ARG A 96 14.04 -3.23 -6.90
C ARG A 96 13.44 -4.19 -7.94
N GLY A 97 12.11 -4.12 -8.17
CA GLY A 97 11.38 -5.02 -9.07
C GLY A 97 10.96 -4.41 -10.41
N THR A 98 9.83 -4.89 -10.93
CA THR A 98 9.28 -4.51 -12.24
C THR A 98 8.74 -3.08 -12.28
N GLY A 99 8.55 -2.44 -11.13
CA GLY A 99 8.07 -1.06 -10.98
C GLY A 99 9.17 0.01 -10.95
N LYS A 100 10.44 -0.32 -11.19
CA LYS A 100 11.59 0.62 -11.11
C LYS A 100 11.40 1.91 -11.92
N GLY A 101 10.62 1.90 -12.99
CA GLY A 101 10.31 3.08 -13.79
C GLY A 101 9.51 4.17 -13.06
N LEU A 102 9.06 3.91 -11.82
CA LEU A 102 8.36 4.89 -10.98
C LEU A 102 9.28 5.63 -10.00
N ARG A 103 10.53 5.19 -9.84
CA ARG A 103 11.46 5.74 -8.84
C ARG A 103 11.77 7.23 -9.03
N ASP A 104 11.75 7.71 -10.26
CA ASP A 104 12.00 9.12 -10.61
C ASP A 104 10.89 10.07 -10.12
N LEU A 105 9.73 9.55 -9.71
CA LEU A 105 8.68 10.36 -9.07
C LEU A 105 9.10 10.84 -7.68
N ASN A 106 10.06 10.16 -7.03
CA ASN A 106 10.53 10.45 -5.66
C ASN A 106 9.37 10.53 -4.66
N LEU A 107 8.49 9.52 -4.71
CA LEU A 107 7.35 9.32 -3.83
C LEU A 107 7.44 7.93 -3.20
N ASP A 108 6.90 7.76 -2.00
CA ASP A 108 6.67 6.45 -1.41
C ASP A 108 5.52 5.77 -2.15
N LEU A 109 5.90 4.83 -3.01
CA LEU A 109 5.01 4.12 -3.92
C LEU A 109 5.16 2.61 -3.75
N ALA A 110 4.05 1.94 -3.70
CA ALA A 110 3.96 0.49 -3.75
C ALA A 110 3.06 0.08 -4.93
N GLY A 111 3.26 -1.11 -5.47
CA GLY A 111 2.41 -1.56 -6.56
C GLY A 111 2.85 -2.88 -7.18
N LYS A 112 2.04 -3.37 -8.11
CA LYS A 112 2.27 -4.64 -8.81
C LYS A 112 1.83 -4.55 -10.25
N THR A 113 2.69 -5.08 -11.13
CA THR A 113 2.36 -5.33 -12.54
C THR A 113 1.62 -6.66 -12.70
N GLY A 114 0.68 -6.72 -13.62
CA GLY A 114 0.08 -7.95 -14.11
C GLY A 114 0.21 -8.03 -15.64
N THR A 115 0.39 -9.25 -16.14
CA THR A 115 0.40 -9.53 -17.57
C THR A 115 -0.18 -10.92 -17.77
N THR A 116 -1.23 -11.04 -18.58
CA THR A 116 -1.82 -12.32 -18.92
C THR A 116 -0.99 -13.07 -19.95
N ASN A 117 -1.24 -14.37 -20.06
CA ASN A 117 -0.65 -15.19 -21.10
C ASN A 117 -0.91 -14.59 -22.49
N LYS A 118 0.09 -14.67 -23.39
CA LYS A 118 0.02 -14.10 -24.74
C LYS A 118 -0.12 -12.57 -24.80
N ASN A 119 0.08 -11.86 -23.67
CA ASN A 119 -0.01 -10.38 -23.56
C ASN A 119 -1.38 -9.85 -24.06
N THR A 120 -2.48 -10.50 -23.70
CA THR A 120 -3.84 -10.04 -24.06
C THR A 120 -4.29 -8.91 -23.16
N ASP A 121 -3.86 -8.92 -21.88
CA ASP A 121 -4.20 -7.91 -20.91
C ASP A 121 -2.98 -7.50 -20.11
N THR A 122 -2.90 -6.24 -19.74
CA THR A 122 -1.87 -5.69 -18.87
C THR A 122 -2.50 -4.88 -17.76
N TRP A 123 -1.96 -5.06 -16.56
CA TRP A 123 -2.45 -4.47 -15.33
C TRP A 123 -1.34 -3.75 -14.59
N PHE A 124 -1.69 -2.68 -13.92
CA PHE A 124 -0.88 -2.10 -12.87
C PHE A 124 -1.79 -1.60 -11.75
N ILE A 125 -1.62 -2.12 -10.54
CA ILE A 125 -2.22 -1.57 -9.33
C ILE A 125 -1.10 -0.95 -8.53
N GLY A 126 -1.21 0.34 -8.23
CA GLY A 126 -0.22 1.03 -7.42
C GLY A 126 -0.86 2.06 -6.49
N PHE A 127 -0.16 2.39 -5.43
CA PHE A 127 -0.69 3.29 -4.43
C PHE A 127 0.40 4.06 -3.69
N THR A 128 0.00 5.22 -3.19
CA THR A 128 0.63 5.99 -2.12
C THR A 128 -0.10 5.72 -0.81
N SER A 129 0.29 6.34 0.28
CA SER A 129 -0.46 6.28 1.56
C SER A 129 -1.88 6.88 1.49
N LYS A 130 -2.24 7.62 0.42
CA LYS A 130 -3.51 8.34 0.31
C LYS A 130 -4.32 8.02 -0.94
N LEU A 131 -3.69 7.49 -1.97
CA LEU A 131 -4.31 7.32 -3.28
C LEU A 131 -3.91 5.98 -3.86
N LEU A 132 -4.90 5.17 -4.22
CA LEU A 132 -4.72 3.95 -4.98
C LEU A 132 -5.27 4.14 -6.39
N VAL A 133 -4.52 3.67 -7.37
CA VAL A 133 -4.88 3.74 -8.79
C VAL A 133 -4.69 2.37 -9.41
N GLY A 134 -5.75 1.86 -10.02
CA GLY A 134 -5.72 0.66 -10.84
C GLY A 134 -5.77 1.03 -12.32
N VAL A 135 -4.93 0.40 -13.12
CA VAL A 135 -4.90 0.55 -14.58
C VAL A 135 -5.02 -0.81 -15.23
N TYR A 136 -5.94 -0.93 -16.14
CA TYR A 136 -6.14 -2.08 -17.01
C TYR A 136 -6.05 -1.63 -18.47
N VAL A 137 -5.35 -2.40 -19.29
CA VAL A 137 -5.30 -2.21 -20.72
C VAL A 137 -5.49 -3.58 -21.39
N GLY A 138 -6.51 -3.68 -22.22
CA GLY A 138 -6.90 -4.89 -22.91
C GLY A 138 -7.91 -4.61 -24.03
N HIS A 139 -8.32 -5.62 -24.74
CA HIS A 139 -9.40 -5.57 -25.72
C HIS A 139 -10.63 -6.32 -25.21
N ASP A 140 -11.84 -5.84 -25.54
CA ASP A 140 -13.09 -6.51 -25.17
C ASP A 140 -13.14 -7.95 -25.71
N ASN A 141 -12.67 -8.15 -26.93
CA ASN A 141 -12.39 -9.48 -27.47
C ASN A 141 -10.89 -9.76 -27.27
N PRO A 142 -10.51 -10.73 -26.43
CA PRO A 142 -9.12 -10.98 -26.08
C PRO A 142 -8.23 -11.21 -27.30
N LYS A 143 -7.33 -10.28 -27.57
CA LYS A 143 -6.27 -10.38 -28.58
C LYS A 143 -4.98 -9.78 -28.04
N SER A 144 -3.85 -10.24 -28.54
CA SER A 144 -2.56 -9.75 -28.09
C SER A 144 -2.41 -8.24 -28.29
N LEU A 145 -1.95 -7.54 -27.27
CA LEU A 145 -1.57 -6.13 -27.32
C LEU A 145 -0.28 -5.90 -28.12
N GLY A 146 0.46 -6.95 -28.36
CA GLY A 146 1.72 -6.91 -29.11
C GLY A 146 2.84 -7.71 -28.43
N LYS A 147 3.88 -7.98 -29.18
CA LYS A 147 5.06 -8.70 -28.70
C LYS A 147 5.78 -7.86 -27.64
N ARG A 148 5.96 -8.41 -26.43
CA ARG A 148 6.60 -7.77 -25.28
C ARG A 148 5.78 -6.64 -24.60
N GLU A 149 4.51 -6.48 -24.92
CA GLU A 149 3.63 -5.58 -24.17
C GLU A 149 3.31 -6.21 -22.82
N THR A 150 3.76 -5.54 -21.75
CA THR A 150 3.64 -6.01 -20.35
C THR A 150 3.04 -4.92 -19.48
N GLY A 151 2.59 -5.26 -18.28
CA GLY A 151 2.09 -4.29 -17.31
C GLY A 151 3.08 -3.15 -17.03
N ALA A 152 4.38 -3.45 -17.02
CA ALA A 152 5.43 -2.44 -16.85
C ALA A 152 5.58 -1.49 -18.05
N LYS A 153 5.25 -1.96 -19.26
CA LYS A 153 5.38 -1.18 -20.50
C LYS A 153 4.12 -0.42 -20.88
N THR A 154 2.96 -0.99 -20.59
CA THR A 154 1.68 -0.49 -21.09
C THR A 154 0.86 0.16 -19.98
N ALA A 155 0.55 -0.54 -18.89
CA ALA A 155 -0.30 -0.04 -17.82
C ALA A 155 0.44 0.91 -16.85
N MET A 156 1.69 0.59 -16.48
CA MET A 156 2.47 1.40 -15.53
C MET A 156 2.76 2.83 -16.01
N PRO A 157 3.05 3.13 -17.28
CA PRO A 157 3.23 4.52 -17.73
C PRO A 157 1.97 5.37 -17.58
N ILE A 158 0.78 4.80 -17.77
CA ILE A 158 -0.51 5.47 -17.55
C ILE A 158 -0.64 5.82 -16.06
N PHE A 159 -0.40 4.85 -15.17
CA PHE A 159 -0.34 5.07 -13.73
C PHE A 159 0.65 6.19 -13.36
N LYS A 160 1.88 6.11 -13.90
CA LYS A 160 2.94 7.08 -13.64
C LYS A 160 2.51 8.52 -13.98
N ASN A 161 1.94 8.69 -15.17
CA ASN A 161 1.49 9.99 -15.64
C ASN A 161 0.33 10.52 -14.77
N PHE A 162 -0.61 9.66 -14.39
CA PHE A 162 -1.69 10.02 -13.48
C PHE A 162 -1.17 10.49 -12.11
N ILE A 163 -0.30 9.71 -11.47
CA ILE A 163 0.29 10.06 -10.16
C ILE A 163 1.08 11.38 -10.24
N LYS A 164 1.88 11.55 -11.29
CA LYS A 164 2.66 12.79 -11.51
C LYS A 164 1.78 14.03 -11.53
N ASN A 165 0.59 13.93 -12.12
CA ASN A 165 -0.33 15.07 -12.28
C ASN A 165 -1.28 15.27 -11.08
N SER A 166 -1.60 14.19 -10.34
CA SER A 166 -2.56 14.22 -9.24
C SER A 166 -1.93 14.40 -7.86
N THR A 167 -0.65 14.04 -7.69
CA THR A 167 0.01 14.06 -6.38
C THR A 167 1.09 15.14 -6.32
N LYS A 168 0.92 16.11 -5.42
CA LYS A 168 1.97 17.12 -5.16
C LYS A 168 2.97 16.54 -4.15
N LYS A 169 4.27 16.77 -4.36
CA LYS A 169 5.34 16.29 -3.46
C LYS A 169 5.14 16.69 -2.00
N LYS A 170 4.63 17.88 -1.74
CA LYS A 170 4.34 18.39 -0.39
C LYS A 170 3.25 17.59 0.33
N ASP A 171 2.41 16.86 -0.39
CA ASP A 171 1.31 16.05 0.15
C ASP A 171 1.71 14.58 0.29
N ALA A 172 2.91 14.21 -0.14
CA ALA A 172 3.47 12.89 0.02
C ALA A 172 3.64 12.55 1.52
N ARG A 173 3.23 11.36 1.89
CA ARG A 173 3.38 10.83 3.25
C ARG A 173 3.90 9.40 3.15
N PRO A 174 4.79 8.99 4.04
CA PRO A 174 5.22 7.60 4.11
C PRO A 174 4.05 6.68 4.47
N PHE A 175 4.20 5.40 4.16
CA PHE A 175 3.25 4.39 4.61
C PHE A 175 3.27 4.28 6.13
N LYS A 176 2.07 4.13 6.72
CA LYS A 176 1.94 3.99 8.17
C LYS A 176 2.49 2.63 8.62
N VAL A 177 3.52 2.67 9.43
CA VAL A 177 4.14 1.48 10.02
C VAL A 177 3.21 0.88 11.07
N ALA A 178 3.00 -0.42 11.05
CA ALA A 178 2.25 -1.12 12.10
C ALA A 178 3.09 -1.21 13.40
N ASN A 179 2.41 -1.23 14.56
CA ASN A 179 3.09 -1.19 15.87
C ASN A 179 3.94 -2.44 16.16
N ASP A 180 3.48 -3.61 15.73
CA ASP A 180 4.08 -4.90 16.07
C ASP A 180 4.92 -5.51 14.95
N VAL A 181 5.65 -4.63 14.25
CA VAL A 181 6.66 -5.02 13.26
C VAL A 181 8.05 -4.54 13.65
N VAL A 182 9.04 -5.18 13.07
CA VAL A 182 10.46 -4.83 13.17
C VAL A 182 11.05 -4.82 11.77
N MET A 183 11.83 -3.80 11.46
CA MET A 183 12.61 -3.74 10.23
C MET A 183 14.00 -4.31 10.50
N MET A 184 14.42 -5.29 9.70
CA MET A 184 15.73 -5.93 9.81
C MET A 184 16.46 -5.90 8.48
N VAL A 185 17.77 -5.76 8.57
CA VAL A 185 18.65 -5.91 7.41
C VAL A 185 18.89 -7.38 7.17
N VAL A 186 18.55 -7.84 5.98
CA VAL A 186 18.71 -9.24 5.56
C VAL A 186 19.54 -9.33 4.28
N ASP A 187 20.16 -10.47 4.07
CA ASP A 187 20.77 -10.80 2.79
C ASP A 187 19.69 -10.93 1.73
N SER A 188 19.85 -10.25 0.61
CA SER A 188 18.82 -10.20 -0.46
C SER A 188 18.69 -11.51 -1.24
N GLU A 189 19.67 -12.43 -1.11
CA GLU A 189 19.69 -13.70 -1.83
C GLU A 189 19.15 -14.85 -0.97
N THR A 190 19.51 -14.86 0.32
CA THR A 190 19.09 -15.93 1.24
C THR A 190 17.88 -15.58 2.11
N GLY A 191 17.61 -14.30 2.30
CA GLY A 191 16.58 -13.81 3.23
C GLY A 191 16.99 -13.90 4.71
N GLU A 192 18.18 -14.41 5.01
CA GLU A 192 18.70 -14.52 6.37
C GLU A 192 19.18 -13.17 6.89
N LYS A 193 19.25 -13.04 8.22
CA LYS A 193 19.75 -11.82 8.84
C LYS A 193 21.17 -11.52 8.37
N ALA A 194 21.39 -10.30 7.87
CA ALA A 194 22.69 -9.88 7.39
C ALA A 194 23.73 -9.87 8.51
N SER A 195 24.94 -10.39 8.21
CA SER A 195 26.12 -10.36 9.07
C SER A 195 27.19 -9.44 8.52
N PHE A 196 28.28 -9.27 9.29
CA PHE A 196 29.44 -8.53 8.80
C PHE A 196 30.01 -9.23 7.54
N GLY A 197 30.10 -8.48 6.44
CA GLY A 197 30.57 -9.02 5.15
C GLY A 197 29.48 -9.42 4.17
N THR A 198 28.19 -9.37 4.53
CA THR A 198 27.08 -9.57 3.57
C THR A 198 27.13 -8.51 2.47
N LYS A 199 27.31 -8.95 1.22
CA LYS A 199 27.54 -8.05 0.08
C LYS A 199 26.28 -7.32 -0.40
N LYS A 200 25.14 -8.02 -0.37
CA LYS A 200 23.88 -7.47 -0.87
C LYS A 200 22.82 -7.55 0.22
N THR A 201 22.41 -6.42 0.70
CA THR A 201 21.42 -6.35 1.78
C THR A 201 20.19 -5.57 1.38
N ILE A 202 19.05 -5.94 1.96
CA ILE A 202 17.79 -5.22 1.87
C ILE A 202 17.20 -5.08 3.27
N ILE A 203 16.29 -4.12 3.44
CA ILE A 203 15.49 -4.00 4.66
C ILE A 203 14.17 -4.73 4.42
N GLU A 204 13.85 -5.69 5.28
CA GLU A 204 12.59 -6.41 5.27
C GLU A 204 11.84 -6.25 6.59
N VAL A 205 10.51 -6.40 6.52
CA VAL A 205 9.59 -6.22 7.65
C VAL A 205 9.20 -7.58 8.21
N PHE A 206 9.39 -7.74 9.52
CA PHE A 206 9.02 -8.94 10.26
C PHE A 206 8.02 -8.61 11.35
N LYS A 207 7.12 -9.54 11.67
CA LYS A 207 6.27 -9.43 12.85
C LYS A 207 7.12 -9.68 14.10
N LYS A 208 6.95 -8.88 15.14
CA LYS A 208 7.72 -9.06 16.41
C LYS A 208 7.58 -10.45 17.01
N LYS A 209 6.40 -11.06 16.88
CA LYS A 209 6.13 -12.42 17.40
C LYS A 209 6.92 -13.52 16.69
N ASP A 210 7.34 -13.27 15.45
CA ASP A 210 8.06 -14.27 14.62
C ASP A 210 9.59 -14.15 14.78
N ILE A 211 10.06 -13.22 15.63
CA ILE A 211 11.50 -12.97 15.85
C ILE A 211 11.90 -13.42 17.26
N ASN A 212 13.04 -14.09 17.37
CA ASN A 212 13.62 -14.45 18.67
C ASN A 212 13.94 -13.20 19.52
N LYS A 213 13.76 -13.31 20.85
CA LYS A 213 13.98 -12.19 21.80
C LYS A 213 15.35 -11.52 21.67
N GLU A 214 16.41 -12.30 21.42
CA GLU A 214 17.77 -11.77 21.24
C GLU A 214 17.91 -10.87 20.01
N ASP A 215 17.24 -11.22 18.91
CA ASP A 215 17.25 -10.43 17.68
C ASP A 215 16.45 -9.13 17.83
N LEU A 216 15.40 -9.14 18.64
CA LEU A 216 14.64 -7.94 19.01
C LEU A 216 15.49 -6.94 19.80
N ILE A 217 16.30 -7.41 20.73
CA ILE A 217 17.18 -6.54 21.53
C ILE A 217 18.24 -5.90 20.64
N LYS A 218 18.89 -6.68 19.76
CA LYS A 218 19.90 -6.19 18.81
C LYS A 218 19.32 -5.17 17.82
N SER A 219 18.09 -5.36 17.36
CA SER A 219 17.42 -4.42 16.45
C SER A 219 17.11 -3.07 17.14
N LYS A 220 16.72 -3.08 18.40
CA LYS A 220 16.48 -1.86 19.21
C LYS A 220 17.76 -1.04 19.39
N ILE A 221 18.89 -1.71 19.64
CA ILE A 221 20.18 -1.05 19.81
C ILE A 221 20.61 -0.39 18.49
N ASN A 222 20.51 -1.09 17.37
CA ASN A 222 20.87 -0.57 16.05
C ASN A 222 19.99 0.62 15.61
N ASN A 223 18.70 0.62 15.93
CA ASN A 223 17.81 1.75 15.64
C ASN A 223 18.13 2.99 16.49
N ARG A 224 18.54 2.80 17.77
CA ARG A 224 19.01 3.92 18.62
C ARG A 224 20.31 4.52 18.09
N LEU A 225 21.25 3.71 17.63
CA LEU A 225 22.49 4.17 17.03
C LEU A 225 22.30 4.91 15.72
N LYS A 226 21.35 4.47 14.86
CA LYS A 226 21.00 5.19 13.62
C LYS A 226 20.33 6.53 13.89
N ASN A 227 19.40 6.60 14.82
CA ASN A 227 18.73 7.87 15.18
C ASN A 227 19.72 8.89 15.75
N ASN A 228 20.74 8.46 16.50
CA ASN A 228 21.79 9.36 16.99
C ASN A 228 22.75 9.85 15.89
N ASN A 229 22.88 9.10 14.79
CA ASN A 229 23.71 9.52 13.64
C ASN A 229 22.95 10.38 12.61
N VAL A 230 21.63 10.26 12.53
CA VAL A 230 20.80 11.10 11.63
C VAL A 230 20.69 12.53 12.14
N LEU A 231 20.82 12.78 13.45
CA LEU A 231 20.84 14.13 14.03
C LEU A 231 22.15 14.91 13.81
N ARG A 232 23.14 14.34 13.12
CA ARG A 232 24.42 15.03 12.80
C ARG A 232 24.51 15.57 11.37
N PHE A 233 23.46 15.45 10.55
CA PHE A 233 23.43 15.92 9.16
C PHE A 233 22.25 16.85 8.83
N TYR A 234 21.82 17.65 9.81
CA TYR A 234 20.99 18.83 9.57
C TYR A 234 21.58 20.02 10.31
#